data_4e93bd0b5a0d67262606ad54214fc5f4
#
_entry.id   4e93bd0b5a0d67262606ad54214fc5f4
#
_cell.length_a   1.000
_cell.length_b   1.000
_cell.length_c   1.000
_cell.angle_alpha   90.00
_cell.angle_beta   90.00
_cell.angle_gamma   90.00
#
_symmetry.space_group_name_H-M   'P 1'
#
loop_
_entity.id
_entity.type
_entity.pdbx_description
1 polymer ?
#
loop_
_entity_poly.entity_id
_entity_poly.type
_entity_poly.pdbx_seq_one_letter_code
_entity_poly.pdbx_strand_id
1 'polypeptide(L)'
;MRSVTGPTDRVVVVGAGLGGLACALHLAGAGRQVTVVERESIPGGRAGRLALDGYEFDTGPTVLTMPELIAEPLAAVGESLDDWLELMPLDPAYRAYYPDGSTLDVRTDTVQMAAEISRVCGPREADGYLRFVDFARNLWQLERDNFIDRNLDTPVDLVNLSLV
;
A
#
# COMPACT_ATOMS: atom_id res chain seq x y z
N MET A 1 -1.21 21.28 -2.59
CA MET A 1 -0.94 21.35 -1.15
C MET A 1 -1.34 22.73 -0.62
N ARG A 2 -2.33 22.82 0.26
CA ARG A 2 -2.68 24.10 0.89
C ARG A 2 -1.58 24.48 1.86
N SER A 3 -0.84 25.56 1.58
CA SER A 3 0.09 26.15 2.53
C SER A 3 -0.69 26.68 3.73
N VAL A 4 -0.52 26.07 4.89
CA VAL A 4 -1.03 26.63 6.14
C VAL A 4 -0.04 27.69 6.59
N THR A 5 -0.32 28.94 6.26
CA THR A 5 0.39 30.10 6.80
C THR A 5 -0.11 30.35 8.22
N GLY A 6 0.66 29.97 9.20
CA GLY A 6 0.39 30.23 10.62
C GLY A 6 1.67 30.54 11.36
N PRO A 7 1.61 31.27 12.49
CA PRO A 7 2.79 31.76 13.21
C PRO A 7 3.51 30.67 14.01
N THR A 8 3.12 29.40 13.91
CA THR A 8 3.69 28.32 14.73
C THR A 8 4.39 27.28 13.88
N ASP A 9 5.68 27.08 14.11
CA ASP A 9 6.43 25.94 13.59
C ASP A 9 6.03 24.60 14.26
N ARG A 10 5.07 24.64 15.20
CA ARG A 10 4.61 23.49 15.96
C ARG A 10 3.30 22.96 15.40
N VAL A 11 3.28 21.65 15.16
CA VAL A 11 2.11 20.93 14.65
C VAL A 11 1.83 19.74 15.58
N VAL A 12 0.57 19.50 15.88
CA VAL A 12 0.13 18.32 16.59
C VAL A 12 -0.63 17.43 15.62
N VAL A 13 -0.17 16.19 15.45
CA VAL A 13 -0.83 15.15 14.68
C VAL A 13 -1.57 14.24 15.67
N VAL A 14 -2.86 14.10 15.50
CA VAL A 14 -3.70 13.26 16.36
C VAL A 14 -3.92 11.92 15.69
N GLY A 15 -3.39 10.87 16.33
CA GLY A 15 -3.41 9.49 15.84
C GLY A 15 -2.10 9.06 15.18
N ALA A 16 -1.52 7.97 15.70
CA ALA A 16 -0.30 7.35 15.18
C ALA A 16 -0.58 6.12 14.31
N GLY A 17 -1.67 6.13 13.52
CA GLY A 17 -1.87 5.20 12.41
C GLY A 17 -0.96 5.55 11.23
N LEU A 18 -0.90 4.69 10.19
CA LEU A 18 -0.01 4.89 9.03
C LEU A 18 -0.15 6.29 8.41
N GLY A 19 -1.39 6.77 8.19
CA GLY A 19 -1.62 8.11 7.63
C GLY A 19 -1.13 9.24 8.54
N GLY A 20 -1.32 9.12 9.86
CA GLY A 20 -0.82 10.10 10.83
C GLY A 20 0.69 10.13 10.91
N LEU A 21 1.33 8.96 10.87
CA LEU A 21 2.79 8.82 10.85
C LEU A 21 3.40 9.38 9.57
N ALA A 22 2.82 9.06 8.40
CA ALA A 22 3.27 9.62 7.12
C ALA A 22 3.14 11.15 7.09
N CYS A 23 2.01 11.69 7.56
CA CYS A 23 1.81 13.13 7.70
C CYS A 23 2.86 13.76 8.62
N ALA A 24 3.17 13.12 9.76
CA ALA A 24 4.16 13.61 10.70
C ALA A 24 5.57 13.65 10.08
N LEU A 25 5.96 12.62 9.31
CA LEU A 25 7.24 12.56 8.61
C LEU A 25 7.36 13.68 7.56
N HIS A 26 6.35 13.89 6.72
CA HIS A 26 6.34 14.98 5.75
C HIS A 26 6.42 16.37 6.40
N LEU A 27 5.70 16.58 7.49
CA LEU A 27 5.77 17.83 8.24
C LEU A 27 7.14 18.06 8.88
N ALA A 28 7.72 17.01 9.45
CA ALA A 28 9.07 17.05 10.02
C ALA A 28 10.13 17.33 8.95
N GLY A 29 10.05 16.65 7.80
CA GLY A 29 10.90 16.90 6.64
C GLY A 29 10.77 18.32 6.07
N ALA A 30 9.59 18.95 6.22
CA ALA A 30 9.37 20.36 5.92
C ALA A 30 9.86 21.32 7.03
N GLY A 31 10.60 20.83 8.03
CA GLY A 31 11.17 21.62 9.11
C GLY A 31 10.20 22.01 10.22
N ARG A 32 9.03 21.37 10.33
CA ARG A 32 8.07 21.64 11.40
C ARG A 32 8.42 20.85 12.67
N GLN A 33 8.16 21.43 13.83
CA GLN A 33 8.20 20.72 15.12
C GLN A 33 6.89 19.93 15.28
N VAL A 34 6.98 18.61 15.12
CA VAL A 34 5.80 17.75 15.14
C VAL A 34 5.70 17.02 16.47
N THR A 35 4.49 17.02 17.04
CA THR A 35 4.11 16.16 18.16
C THR A 35 3.00 15.23 17.69
N VAL A 36 3.22 13.93 17.81
CA VAL A 36 2.20 12.93 17.54
C VAL A 36 1.58 12.51 18.87
N VAL A 37 0.25 12.53 18.94
CA VAL A 37 -0.51 12.05 20.10
C VAL A 37 -1.34 10.84 19.68
N GLU A 38 -1.22 9.74 20.47
CA GLU A 38 -1.92 8.49 20.21
C GLU A 38 -2.68 8.09 21.47
N ARG A 39 -3.89 7.58 21.29
CA ARG A 39 -4.74 7.10 22.38
C ARG A 39 -4.32 5.71 22.88
N GLU A 40 -3.94 4.86 21.94
CA GLU A 40 -3.53 3.49 22.24
C GLU A 40 -2.08 3.44 22.74
N SER A 41 -1.74 2.37 23.44
CA SER A 41 -0.38 2.18 23.97
C SER A 41 0.67 1.85 22.91
N ILE A 42 0.22 1.47 21.70
CA ILE A 42 1.07 1.06 20.57
C ILE A 42 0.66 1.87 19.32
N PRO A 43 1.61 2.50 18.60
CA PRO A 43 1.33 3.12 17.32
C PRO A 43 1.02 2.07 16.25
N GLY A 44 0.50 2.51 15.09
CA GLY A 44 0.18 1.67 13.95
C GLY A 44 -1.29 1.69 13.55
N GLY A 45 -2.19 1.98 14.48
CA GLY A 45 -3.63 2.01 14.22
C GLY A 45 -4.14 0.64 13.75
N ARG A 46 -4.71 0.58 12.54
CA ARG A 46 -5.19 -0.68 11.95
C ARG A 46 -4.07 -1.61 11.45
N ALA A 47 -2.86 -1.11 11.26
CA ALA A 47 -1.68 -1.93 11.02
C ALA A 47 -1.04 -2.30 12.36
N GLY A 48 -1.84 -2.93 13.22
CA GLY A 48 -1.45 -3.29 14.57
C GLY A 48 -0.98 -4.73 14.71
N ARG A 49 -0.51 -5.07 15.89
CA ARG A 49 -0.06 -6.40 16.26
C ARG A 49 -0.71 -6.82 17.57
N LEU A 50 -1.16 -8.06 17.63
CA LEU A 50 -1.68 -8.71 18.83
C LEU A 50 -0.68 -9.77 19.30
N ALA A 51 -0.19 -9.63 20.52
CA ALA A 51 0.57 -10.66 21.20
C ALA A 51 -0.34 -11.39 22.20
N LEU A 52 -0.51 -12.72 22.02
CA LEU A 52 -1.36 -13.55 22.89
C LEU A 52 -0.71 -14.92 23.07
N ASP A 53 -0.53 -15.34 24.33
CA ASP A 53 -0.01 -16.66 24.72
C ASP A 53 1.31 -17.05 24.04
N GLY A 54 2.19 -16.09 23.79
CA GLY A 54 3.48 -16.29 23.12
C GLY A 54 3.42 -16.30 21.58
N TYR A 55 2.25 -16.07 21.00
CA TYR A 55 2.05 -15.88 19.58
C TYR A 55 1.90 -14.40 19.25
N GLU A 56 2.30 -14.05 18.03
CA GLU A 56 2.14 -12.70 17.47
C GLU A 56 1.30 -12.78 16.21
N PHE A 57 0.29 -11.91 16.13
CA PHE A 57 -0.64 -11.84 15.01
C PHE A 57 -0.71 -10.41 14.48
N ASP A 58 -0.58 -10.27 13.19
CA ASP A 58 -0.96 -9.02 12.53
C ASP A 58 -2.48 -8.85 12.59
N THR A 59 -2.95 -7.68 13.07
CA THR A 59 -4.38 -7.38 13.18
C THR A 59 -4.92 -6.57 12.00
N GLY A 60 -4.08 -6.36 10.99
CA GLY A 60 -4.38 -5.56 9.80
C GLY A 60 -3.73 -6.13 8.55
N PRO A 61 -3.16 -5.28 7.71
CA PRO A 61 -2.49 -5.70 6.47
C PRO A 61 -1.32 -6.65 6.78
N THR A 62 -1.29 -7.78 6.10
CA THR A 62 -0.22 -8.81 6.21
C THR A 62 0.70 -8.82 5.01
N VAL A 63 0.36 -8.10 3.94
CA VAL A 63 1.13 -8.01 2.70
C VAL A 63 1.33 -6.55 2.34
N LEU A 64 2.58 -6.20 2.03
CA LEU A 64 2.93 -4.88 1.53
C LEU A 64 2.99 -4.93 0.00
N THR A 65 2.04 -4.24 -0.65
CA THR A 65 1.90 -4.24 -2.12
C THR A 65 2.52 -3.03 -2.81
N MET A 66 2.71 -1.93 -2.08
CA MET A 66 3.23 -0.66 -2.61
C MET A 66 4.28 -0.08 -1.65
N PRO A 67 5.49 -0.66 -1.58
CA PRO A 67 6.53 -0.22 -0.65
C PRO A 67 6.98 1.22 -0.90
N GLU A 68 6.86 1.72 -2.14
CA GLU A 68 7.19 3.09 -2.50
C GLU A 68 6.36 4.13 -1.74
N LEU A 69 5.12 3.82 -1.36
CA LEU A 69 4.27 4.71 -0.55
C LEU A 69 4.75 4.85 0.90
N ILE A 70 5.56 3.90 1.39
CA ILE A 70 6.22 4.00 2.69
C ILE A 70 7.60 4.64 2.55
N ALA A 71 8.28 4.39 1.45
CA ALA A 71 9.59 4.96 1.18
C ALA A 71 9.54 6.49 1.07
N GLU A 72 8.49 7.05 0.45
CA GLU A 72 8.37 8.48 0.23
C GLU A 72 8.37 9.32 1.53
N PRO A 73 7.52 9.05 2.55
CA PRO A 73 7.57 9.80 3.81
C PRO A 73 8.88 9.60 4.59
N LEU A 74 9.55 8.44 4.49
CA LEU A 74 10.87 8.24 5.07
C LEU A 74 11.92 9.11 4.37
N ALA A 75 11.91 9.15 3.04
CA ALA A 75 12.80 10.01 2.27
C ALA A 75 12.61 11.49 2.59
N ALA A 76 11.41 11.94 2.97
CA ALA A 76 11.14 13.31 3.37
C ALA A 76 11.96 13.77 4.58
N VAL A 77 12.37 12.83 5.45
CA VAL A 77 13.23 13.08 6.62
C VAL A 77 14.67 12.61 6.42
N GLY A 78 15.05 12.19 5.20
CA GLY A 78 16.40 11.77 4.85
C GLY A 78 16.69 10.31 5.19
N GLU A 79 15.66 9.51 5.47
CA GLU A 79 15.79 8.08 5.79
C GLU A 79 15.49 7.22 4.55
N SER A 80 16.06 6.02 4.50
CA SER A 80 15.80 5.02 3.47
C SER A 80 14.90 3.91 4.04
N LEU A 81 13.97 3.41 3.22
CA LEU A 81 13.14 2.26 3.61
C LEU A 81 14.01 1.02 3.94
N ASP A 82 15.08 0.81 3.16
CA ASP A 82 15.97 -0.35 3.31
C ASP A 82 16.77 -0.33 4.62
N ASP A 83 16.91 0.83 5.27
CA ASP A 83 17.57 0.95 6.57
C ASP A 83 16.67 0.46 7.72
N TRP A 84 15.36 0.37 7.47
CA TRP A 84 14.36 0.06 8.48
C TRP A 84 13.64 -1.27 8.26
N LEU A 85 13.47 -1.69 7.01
CA LEU A 85 12.72 -2.89 6.64
C LEU A 85 13.47 -3.74 5.63
N GLU A 86 13.62 -5.02 5.93
CA GLU A 86 14.03 -6.03 4.97
C GLU A 86 12.78 -6.60 4.30
N LEU A 87 12.56 -6.24 3.04
CA LEU A 87 11.40 -6.71 2.28
C LEU A 87 11.78 -7.92 1.44
N MET A 88 11.07 -9.03 1.65
CA MET A 88 11.23 -10.25 0.87
C MET A 88 10.03 -10.46 -0.06
N PRO A 89 10.25 -10.57 -1.39
CA PRO A 89 9.18 -10.94 -2.31
C PRO A 89 8.69 -12.36 -2.00
N LEU A 90 7.37 -12.51 -1.94
CA LEU A 90 6.76 -13.81 -1.72
C LEU A 90 6.59 -14.55 -3.05
N ASP A 91 7.08 -15.82 -3.12
CA ASP A 91 6.85 -16.72 -4.25
C ASP A 91 6.62 -18.16 -3.77
N PRO A 92 5.41 -18.70 -3.89
CA PRO A 92 4.20 -18.01 -4.34
C PRO A 92 3.75 -16.92 -3.35
N ALA A 93 3.08 -15.89 -3.85
CA ALA A 93 2.50 -14.86 -3.00
C ALA A 93 1.52 -15.48 -1.99
N TYR A 94 0.69 -16.43 -2.44
CA TYR A 94 -0.11 -17.33 -1.60
C TYR A 94 -0.54 -18.56 -2.40
N ARG A 95 -1.00 -19.59 -1.68
CA ARG A 95 -1.53 -20.83 -2.24
C ARG A 95 -2.99 -20.99 -1.85
N ALA A 96 -3.85 -21.17 -2.85
CA ALA A 96 -5.23 -21.57 -2.65
C ALA A 96 -5.35 -23.09 -2.62
N TYR A 97 -6.18 -23.60 -1.69
CA TYR A 97 -6.54 -25.01 -1.57
C TYR A 97 -8.03 -25.16 -1.86
N TYR A 98 -8.37 -26.09 -2.74
CA TYR A 98 -9.76 -26.34 -3.13
C TYR A 98 -10.29 -27.64 -2.54
N PRO A 99 -11.64 -27.78 -2.39
CA PRO A 99 -12.25 -28.97 -1.78
C PRO A 99 -11.97 -30.27 -2.53
N ASP A 100 -11.67 -30.21 -3.82
CA ASP A 100 -11.29 -31.37 -4.65
C ASP A 100 -9.83 -31.81 -4.47
N GLY A 101 -9.09 -31.13 -3.58
CA GLY A 101 -7.69 -31.36 -3.32
C GLY A 101 -6.72 -30.68 -4.28
N SER A 102 -7.24 -29.97 -5.28
CA SER A 102 -6.39 -29.17 -6.17
C SER A 102 -5.84 -27.93 -5.46
N THR A 103 -4.72 -27.41 -5.96
CA THR A 103 -4.09 -26.19 -5.47
C THR A 103 -3.77 -25.25 -6.60
N LEU A 104 -3.79 -23.93 -6.30
CA LEU A 104 -3.35 -22.89 -7.20
C LEU A 104 -2.33 -21.99 -6.49
N ASP A 105 -1.13 -21.90 -7.03
CA ASP A 105 -0.10 -20.99 -6.56
C ASP A 105 -0.27 -19.62 -7.25
N VAL A 106 -0.57 -18.61 -6.46
CA VAL A 106 -0.64 -17.25 -6.97
C VAL A 106 0.78 -16.67 -7.03
N ARG A 107 1.21 -16.36 -8.24
CA ARG A 107 2.55 -15.86 -8.54
C ARG A 107 2.51 -14.42 -9.03
N THR A 108 3.54 -13.66 -8.69
CA THR A 108 3.69 -12.27 -9.11
C THR A 108 4.13 -12.14 -10.57
N ASP A 109 4.89 -13.11 -11.07
CA ASP A 109 5.28 -13.17 -12.49
C ASP A 109 4.08 -13.57 -13.37
N THR A 110 3.75 -12.73 -14.34
CA THR A 110 2.58 -12.90 -15.22
C THR A 110 2.64 -14.19 -16.03
N VAL A 111 3.84 -14.58 -16.51
CA VAL A 111 4.00 -15.77 -17.36
C VAL A 111 3.86 -17.04 -16.53
N GLN A 112 4.48 -17.06 -15.34
CA GLN A 112 4.36 -18.17 -14.42
C GLN A 112 2.92 -18.32 -13.91
N MET A 113 2.23 -17.21 -13.64
CA MET A 113 0.83 -17.24 -13.24
C MET A 113 -0.08 -17.75 -14.35
N ALA A 114 0.14 -17.34 -15.59
CA ALA A 114 -0.62 -17.86 -16.75
C ALA A 114 -0.39 -19.37 -16.93
N ALA A 115 0.85 -19.84 -16.75
CA ALA A 115 1.16 -21.28 -16.80
C ALA A 115 0.45 -22.05 -15.68
N GLU A 116 0.42 -21.51 -14.47
CA GLU A 116 -0.27 -22.12 -13.33
C GLU A 116 -1.80 -22.17 -13.54
N ILE A 117 -2.41 -21.10 -14.06
CA ILE A 117 -3.83 -21.09 -14.44
C ILE A 117 -4.09 -22.11 -15.54
N SER A 118 -3.22 -22.20 -16.55
CA SER A 118 -3.36 -23.19 -17.63
C SER A 118 -3.32 -24.64 -17.09
N ARG A 119 -2.48 -24.91 -16.10
CA ARG A 119 -2.37 -26.20 -15.45
C ARG A 119 -3.65 -26.60 -14.70
N VAL A 120 -4.25 -25.65 -13.96
CA VAL A 120 -5.39 -25.93 -13.06
C VAL A 120 -6.74 -25.78 -13.79
N CYS A 121 -6.87 -24.74 -14.60
CA CYS A 121 -8.14 -24.32 -15.20
C CYS A 121 -8.20 -24.53 -16.72
N GLY A 122 -7.06 -24.70 -17.37
CA GLY A 122 -6.95 -24.86 -18.81
C GLY A 122 -6.45 -23.61 -19.58
N PRO A 123 -6.05 -23.79 -20.85
CA PRO A 123 -5.41 -22.73 -21.63
C PRO A 123 -6.32 -21.54 -21.94
N ARG A 124 -7.63 -21.76 -22.07
CA ARG A 124 -8.59 -20.68 -22.33
C ARG A 124 -8.64 -19.66 -21.19
N GLU A 125 -8.59 -20.15 -19.97
CA GLU A 125 -8.60 -19.34 -18.75
C GLU A 125 -7.28 -18.59 -18.59
N ALA A 126 -6.16 -19.22 -18.95
CA ALA A 126 -4.84 -18.56 -19.00
C ALA A 126 -4.83 -17.41 -20.01
N ASP A 127 -5.40 -17.58 -21.20
CA ASP A 127 -5.55 -16.50 -22.18
C ASP A 127 -6.46 -15.38 -21.64
N GLY A 128 -7.51 -15.75 -20.90
CA GLY A 128 -8.39 -14.80 -20.22
C GLY A 128 -7.65 -13.97 -19.18
N TYR A 129 -6.81 -14.62 -18.41
CA TYR A 129 -5.96 -13.96 -17.41
C TYR A 129 -4.98 -12.96 -18.05
N LEU A 130 -4.32 -13.33 -19.14
CA LEU A 130 -3.39 -12.43 -19.82
C LEU A 130 -4.10 -11.16 -20.32
N ARG A 131 -5.29 -11.30 -20.91
CA ARG A 131 -6.10 -10.13 -21.31
C ARG A 131 -6.52 -9.27 -20.10
N PHE A 132 -6.86 -9.91 -19.01
CA PHE A 132 -7.19 -9.21 -17.76
C PHE A 132 -6.00 -8.44 -17.20
N VAL A 133 -4.80 -9.03 -17.22
CA VAL A 133 -3.57 -8.35 -16.78
C VAL A 133 -3.29 -7.11 -17.62
N ASP A 134 -3.44 -7.19 -18.93
CA ASP A 134 -3.26 -6.03 -19.82
C ASP A 134 -4.30 -4.94 -19.54
N PHE A 135 -5.56 -5.32 -19.36
CA PHE A 135 -6.61 -4.38 -18.95
C PHE A 135 -6.30 -3.73 -17.59
N ALA A 136 -5.96 -4.52 -16.58
CA ALA A 136 -5.67 -4.03 -15.24
C ALA A 136 -4.43 -3.11 -15.22
N ARG A 137 -3.42 -3.41 -16.02
CA ARG A 137 -2.21 -2.58 -16.16
C ARG A 137 -2.54 -1.21 -16.78
N ASN A 138 -3.37 -1.19 -17.82
CA ASN A 138 -3.83 0.05 -18.43
C ASN A 138 -4.70 0.87 -17.46
N LEU A 139 -5.60 0.21 -16.73
CA LEU A 139 -6.44 0.84 -15.72
C LEU A 139 -5.57 1.44 -14.58
N TRP A 140 -4.59 0.70 -14.09
CA TRP A 140 -3.65 1.17 -13.09
C TRP A 140 -2.90 2.42 -13.52
N GLN A 141 -2.42 2.49 -14.76
CA GLN A 141 -1.74 3.67 -15.29
C GLN A 141 -2.64 4.90 -15.30
N LEU A 142 -3.92 4.71 -15.62
CA LEU A 142 -4.91 5.81 -15.62
C LEU A 142 -5.27 6.25 -14.18
N GLU A 143 -5.44 5.30 -13.28
CA GLU A 143 -5.89 5.59 -11.91
C GLU A 143 -4.78 6.14 -11.02
N ARG A 144 -3.55 5.68 -11.18
CA ARG A 144 -2.43 6.07 -10.35
C ARG A 144 -2.27 7.58 -10.29
N ASP A 145 -2.09 8.22 -11.45
CA ASP A 145 -1.79 9.65 -11.55
C ASP A 145 -3.03 10.53 -11.37
N ASN A 146 -4.21 9.98 -11.65
CA ASN A 146 -5.45 10.74 -11.68
C ASN A 146 -6.30 10.60 -10.42
N PHE A 147 -6.10 9.53 -9.65
CA PHE A 147 -6.94 9.22 -8.51
C PHE A 147 -6.14 8.79 -7.26
N ILE A 148 -5.21 7.83 -7.39
CA ILE A 148 -4.53 7.23 -6.23
C ILE A 148 -3.49 8.18 -5.64
N ASP A 149 -2.68 8.80 -6.48
CA ASP A 149 -1.59 9.71 -6.09
C ASP A 149 -2.00 11.19 -6.19
N ARG A 150 -3.30 11.46 -6.06
CA ARG A 150 -3.85 12.81 -6.19
C ARG A 150 -4.64 13.24 -4.97
N ASN A 151 -4.48 14.51 -4.62
CA ASN A 151 -5.31 15.16 -3.60
C ASN A 151 -6.68 15.53 -4.21
N LEU A 152 -7.75 15.00 -3.64
CA LEU A 152 -9.13 15.25 -4.05
C LEU A 152 -9.80 16.18 -3.03
N ASP A 153 -9.46 17.47 -3.09
CA ASP A 153 -9.96 18.48 -2.14
C ASP A 153 -11.38 18.95 -2.48
N THR A 154 -11.76 18.89 -3.75
CA THR A 154 -13.06 19.35 -4.23
C THR A 154 -13.67 18.37 -5.25
N PRO A 155 -15.01 18.36 -5.44
CA PRO A 155 -15.64 17.55 -6.48
C PRO A 155 -15.15 17.84 -7.91
N VAL A 156 -14.59 19.04 -8.14
CA VAL A 156 -14.02 19.42 -9.44
C VAL A 156 -12.74 18.67 -9.74
N ASP A 157 -12.01 18.24 -8.70
CA ASP A 157 -10.78 17.48 -8.86
C ASP A 157 -11.02 16.06 -9.41
N LEU A 158 -12.28 15.57 -9.34
CA LEU A 158 -12.71 14.33 -9.93
C LEU A 158 -12.97 14.45 -11.45
N VAL A 159 -13.15 15.68 -11.94
CA VAL A 159 -13.37 15.95 -13.37
C VAL A 159 -12.02 16.17 -14.03
N ASN A 160 -11.45 15.12 -14.59
CA ASN A 160 -10.22 15.21 -15.37
C ASN A 160 -10.57 15.13 -16.85
N LEU A 161 -10.28 16.21 -17.58
CA LEU A 161 -10.50 16.31 -19.04
C LEU A 161 -9.67 15.30 -19.87
N SER A 162 -8.73 14.60 -19.25
CA SER A 162 -7.96 13.54 -19.90
C SER A 162 -8.64 12.15 -19.86
N LEU A 163 -9.80 12.05 -19.19
CA LEU A 163 -10.60 10.81 -19.11
C LEU A 163 -11.84 10.82 -20.04
N VAL A 164 -11.97 11.84 -20.90
CA VAL A 164 -13.08 11.97 -21.87
C VAL A 164 -12.56 11.77 -23.29
#